data_75e359832b373143b4140004f44129c9
#
_entry.id   75e359832b373143b4140004f44129c9
#
_cell.length_a   1.000
_cell.length_b   1.000
_cell.length_c   1.000
_cell.angle_alpha   90.00
_cell.angle_beta   90.00
_cell.angle_gamma   90.00
#
_symmetry.space_group_name_H-M   'P 1'
#
loop_
_entity.id
_entity.type
_entity.pdbx_description
1 polymer ?
#
loop_
_entity_poly.entity_id
_entity_poly.type
_entity_poly.pdbx_seq_one_letter_code
_entity_poly.pdbx_strand_id
1 'polypeptide(L)'
;PFLYLGTILIGASIAFLNVLLPSLIQANRPKQLGVLTTLYITSMGMSTAIASSVAVPITKATSWQGLVNILTALCALALVIWIPNLRYNHHLKKTATTESSSKWYTNKYVWAIMIFGGLQSLLFYTSMTWLPTMAVQAGLSKVESGLLASVFTLISLPFSLTIPSLTTRLSDRNRRLMLAIVVGAGILGVAMLLIPTSNFFYWLVI
;
A
#
# COMPACT_ATOMS: atom_id res chain seq x y z
N PRO A 1 -19.39 5.15 -19.59
CA PRO A 1 -19.19 3.69 -19.51
C PRO A 1 -17.70 3.32 -19.57
N PHE A 2 -16.89 3.88 -20.49
CA PHE A 2 -15.47 3.54 -20.65
C PHE A 2 -14.59 3.84 -19.42
N LEU A 3 -14.89 4.90 -18.68
CA LEU A 3 -14.16 5.26 -17.46
C LEU A 3 -14.28 4.16 -16.41
N TYR A 4 -15.49 3.65 -16.17
CA TYR A 4 -15.71 2.57 -15.20
C TYR A 4 -15.00 1.27 -15.61
N LEU A 5 -15.03 0.93 -16.89
CA LEU A 5 -14.32 -0.23 -17.41
C LEU A 5 -12.81 -0.09 -17.21
N GLY A 6 -12.24 1.08 -17.51
CA GLY A 6 -10.83 1.38 -17.24
C GLY A 6 -10.47 1.26 -15.77
N THR A 7 -11.30 1.79 -14.88
CA THR A 7 -11.09 1.71 -13.43
C THR A 7 -11.11 0.25 -12.93
N ILE A 8 -12.05 -0.55 -13.42
CA ILE A 8 -12.13 -1.99 -13.07
C ILE A 8 -10.89 -2.72 -13.54
N LEU A 9 -10.43 -2.50 -14.78
CA LEU A 9 -9.23 -3.15 -15.30
C LEU A 9 -7.96 -2.76 -14.53
N ILE A 10 -7.81 -1.49 -14.18
CA ILE A 10 -6.69 -1.01 -13.35
C ILE A 10 -6.74 -1.67 -11.97
N GLY A 11 -7.90 -1.66 -11.31
CA GLY A 11 -8.09 -2.27 -10.00
C GLY A 11 -7.79 -3.76 -9.99
N ALA A 12 -8.27 -4.50 -10.99
CA ALA A 12 -7.98 -5.91 -11.17
C ALA A 12 -6.49 -6.16 -11.37
N SER A 13 -5.82 -5.39 -12.24
CA SER A 13 -4.38 -5.52 -12.50
C SER A 13 -3.55 -5.28 -11.24
N ILE A 14 -3.87 -4.25 -10.45
CA ILE A 14 -3.20 -3.96 -9.18
C ILE A 14 -3.40 -5.11 -8.19
N ALA A 15 -4.62 -5.64 -8.08
CA ALA A 15 -4.93 -6.75 -7.19
C ALA A 15 -4.11 -8.01 -7.56
N PHE A 16 -4.03 -8.36 -8.84
CA PHE A 16 -3.21 -9.47 -9.30
C PHE A 16 -1.72 -9.28 -8.98
N LEU A 17 -1.16 -8.10 -9.26
CA LEU A 17 0.25 -7.81 -9.02
C LEU A 17 0.59 -7.87 -7.53
N ASN A 18 -0.28 -7.35 -6.66
CA ASN A 18 -0.07 -7.37 -5.22
C ASN A 18 -0.04 -8.78 -4.62
N VAL A 19 -0.75 -9.74 -5.24
CA VAL A 19 -0.76 -11.15 -4.81
C VAL A 19 0.39 -11.94 -5.46
N LEU A 20 0.63 -11.71 -6.75
CA LEU A 20 1.62 -12.49 -7.51
C LEU A 20 3.06 -12.14 -7.11
N LEU A 21 3.36 -10.87 -6.85
CA LEU A 21 4.73 -10.44 -6.58
C LEU A 21 5.32 -11.08 -5.32
N PRO A 22 4.67 -11.05 -4.15
CA PRO A 22 5.16 -11.73 -2.95
C PRO A 22 5.25 -13.26 -3.14
N SER A 23 4.31 -13.86 -3.87
CA SER A 23 4.33 -15.30 -4.13
C SER A 23 5.49 -15.72 -5.04
N LEU A 24 5.83 -14.91 -6.05
CA LEU A 24 6.99 -15.11 -6.92
C LEU A 24 8.31 -14.96 -6.14
N ILE A 25 8.41 -13.99 -5.25
CA ILE A 25 9.57 -13.81 -4.37
C ILE A 25 9.74 -15.03 -3.47
N GLN A 26 8.66 -15.50 -2.87
CA GLN A 26 8.68 -16.68 -2.00
C GLN A 26 9.10 -17.94 -2.75
N ALA A 27 8.61 -18.13 -3.97
CA ALA A 27 8.92 -19.29 -4.81
C ALA A 27 10.38 -19.31 -5.28
N ASN A 28 10.94 -18.15 -5.66
CA ASN A 28 12.27 -18.06 -6.25
C ASN A 28 13.40 -17.82 -5.25
N ARG A 29 13.13 -17.04 -4.19
CA ARG A 29 14.13 -16.60 -3.21
C ARG A 29 13.60 -16.65 -1.77
N PRO A 30 13.21 -17.82 -1.23
CA PRO A 30 12.61 -17.93 0.11
C PRO A 30 13.52 -17.40 1.23
N LYS A 31 14.84 -17.54 1.11
CA LYS A 31 15.81 -17.04 2.09
C LYS A 31 15.91 -15.52 2.14
N GLN A 32 15.52 -14.83 1.08
CA GLN A 32 15.59 -13.37 0.95
C GLN A 32 14.20 -12.72 0.95
N LEU A 33 13.16 -13.48 1.30
CA LEU A 33 11.77 -13.01 1.26
C LEU A 33 11.59 -11.68 2.00
N GLY A 34 12.12 -11.55 3.20
CA GLY A 34 12.00 -10.32 4.00
C GLY A 34 12.63 -9.10 3.30
N VAL A 35 13.86 -9.24 2.83
CA VAL A 35 14.59 -8.15 2.16
C VAL A 35 13.91 -7.73 0.87
N LEU A 36 13.55 -8.70 0.02
CA LEU A 36 12.92 -8.42 -1.28
C LEU A 36 11.51 -7.83 -1.12
N THR A 37 10.75 -8.30 -0.13
CA THR A 37 9.44 -7.73 0.19
C THR A 37 9.58 -6.29 0.69
N THR A 38 10.55 -6.03 1.56
CA THR A 38 10.82 -4.67 2.04
C THR A 38 11.22 -3.75 0.89
N LEU A 39 12.12 -4.20 0.01
CA LEU A 39 12.54 -3.43 -1.17
C LEU A 39 11.35 -3.09 -2.08
N TYR A 40 10.49 -4.06 -2.32
CA TYR A 40 9.28 -3.89 -3.11
C TYR A 40 8.33 -2.85 -2.49
N ILE A 41 8.01 -2.97 -1.20
CA ILE A 41 7.13 -2.03 -0.49
C ILE A 41 7.72 -0.62 -0.48
N THR A 42 9.03 -0.50 -0.23
CA THR A 42 9.73 0.79 -0.26
C THR A 42 9.68 1.42 -1.66
N SER A 43 9.92 0.64 -2.70
CA SER A 43 9.82 1.12 -4.09
C SER A 43 8.41 1.61 -4.43
N MET A 44 7.37 0.90 -3.97
CA MET A 44 5.98 1.34 -4.13
C MET A 44 5.74 2.69 -3.42
N GLY A 45 6.18 2.81 -2.17
CA GLY A 45 6.02 4.05 -1.39
C GLY A 45 6.75 5.24 -2.03
N MET A 46 7.99 5.04 -2.47
CA MET A 46 8.75 6.07 -3.18
C MET A 46 8.08 6.49 -4.50
N SER A 47 7.64 5.54 -5.30
CA SER A 47 6.92 5.80 -6.55
C SER A 47 5.63 6.57 -6.31
N THR A 48 4.89 6.22 -5.27
CA THR A 48 3.66 6.93 -4.88
C THR A 48 3.96 8.37 -4.45
N ALA A 49 5.01 8.59 -3.65
CA ALA A 49 5.41 9.92 -3.21
C ALA A 49 5.84 10.80 -4.39
N ILE A 50 6.62 10.26 -5.32
CA ILE A 50 7.03 10.97 -6.54
C ILE A 50 5.81 11.29 -7.41
N ALA A 51 4.96 10.31 -7.66
CA ALA A 51 3.77 10.51 -8.49
C ALA A 51 2.83 11.58 -7.90
N SER A 52 2.61 11.56 -6.59
CA SER A 52 1.77 12.55 -5.90
C SER A 52 2.35 13.96 -5.97
N SER A 53 3.67 14.13 -5.81
CA SER A 53 4.33 15.43 -5.86
C SER A 53 4.34 16.04 -7.27
N VAL A 54 4.43 15.21 -8.30
CA VAL A 54 4.52 15.66 -9.71
C VAL A 54 3.14 15.78 -10.38
N ALA A 55 2.11 15.13 -9.85
CA ALA A 55 0.77 15.12 -10.43
C ALA A 55 0.18 16.52 -10.62
N VAL A 56 0.24 17.38 -9.60
CA VAL A 56 -0.31 18.74 -9.65
C VAL A 56 0.45 19.63 -10.64
N PRO A 57 1.79 19.73 -10.63
CA PRO A 57 2.54 20.47 -11.63
C PRO A 57 2.25 20.05 -13.06
N ILE A 58 2.24 18.75 -13.34
CA ILE A 58 1.96 18.21 -14.67
C ILE A 58 0.53 18.57 -15.11
N THR A 59 -0.46 18.38 -14.25
CA THR A 59 -1.86 18.68 -14.57
C THR A 59 -2.08 20.17 -14.85
N LYS A 60 -1.34 21.05 -14.17
CA LYS A 60 -1.37 22.49 -14.45
C LYS A 60 -0.69 22.86 -15.77
N ALA A 61 0.39 22.17 -16.13
CA ALA A 61 1.17 22.47 -17.33
C ALA A 61 0.54 21.89 -18.60
N THR A 62 -0.13 20.75 -18.52
CA THR A 62 -0.69 20.06 -19.69
C THR A 62 -2.22 19.95 -19.63
N SER A 63 -2.72 19.04 -18.85
CA SER A 63 -4.12 18.76 -18.54
C SER A 63 -4.18 17.43 -17.76
N TRP A 64 -5.37 17.02 -17.30
CA TRP A 64 -5.54 15.69 -16.70
C TRP A 64 -5.28 14.54 -17.71
N GLN A 65 -5.58 14.77 -19.01
CA GLN A 65 -5.28 13.80 -20.08
C GLN A 65 -3.78 13.64 -20.28
N GLY A 66 -3.00 14.72 -20.16
CA GLY A 66 -1.55 14.68 -20.23
C GLY A 66 -0.94 13.80 -19.13
N LEU A 67 -1.43 13.93 -17.90
CA LEU A 67 -1.02 13.07 -16.78
C LEU A 67 -1.34 11.60 -17.06
N VAL A 68 -2.55 11.30 -17.54
CA VAL A 68 -2.95 9.92 -17.87
C VAL A 68 -2.07 9.34 -18.99
N ASN A 69 -1.75 10.13 -20.01
CA ASN A 69 -0.87 9.67 -21.09
C ASN A 69 0.55 9.33 -20.58
N ILE A 70 1.10 10.13 -19.68
CA ILE A 70 2.40 9.85 -19.05
C ILE A 70 2.34 8.55 -18.25
N LEU A 71 1.31 8.36 -17.43
CA LEU A 71 1.14 7.12 -16.67
C LEU A 71 0.98 5.90 -17.59
N THR A 72 0.24 6.03 -18.68
CA THR A 72 0.08 4.98 -19.69
C THR A 72 1.42 4.63 -20.35
N ALA A 73 2.23 5.63 -20.69
CA ALA A 73 3.55 5.43 -21.25
C ALA A 73 4.50 4.71 -20.26
N LEU A 74 4.46 5.08 -18.99
CA LEU A 74 5.22 4.39 -17.93
C LEU A 74 4.77 2.93 -17.75
N CYS A 75 3.47 2.64 -17.81
CA CYS A 75 2.96 1.28 -17.77
C CYS A 75 3.41 0.47 -18.99
N ALA A 76 3.37 1.06 -20.19
CA ALA A 76 3.85 0.42 -21.40
C ALA A 76 5.37 0.12 -21.32
N LEU A 77 6.16 1.06 -20.81
CA LEU A 77 7.59 0.86 -20.57
C LEU A 77 7.83 -0.29 -19.57
N ALA A 78 7.10 -0.33 -18.47
CA ALA A 78 7.20 -1.41 -17.49
C ALA A 78 6.87 -2.77 -18.13
N LEU A 79 5.87 -2.83 -19.00
CA LEU A 79 5.51 -4.04 -19.74
C LEU A 79 6.65 -4.48 -20.67
N VAL A 80 7.25 -3.55 -21.40
CA VAL A 80 8.41 -3.84 -22.26
C VAL A 80 9.59 -4.39 -21.47
N ILE A 81 9.89 -3.80 -20.30
CA ILE A 81 10.95 -4.29 -19.40
C ILE A 81 10.63 -5.70 -18.87
N TRP A 82 9.35 -6.03 -18.74
CA TRP A 82 8.94 -7.36 -18.26
C TRP A 82 9.01 -8.46 -19.32
N ILE A 83 8.98 -8.12 -20.64
CA ILE A 83 9.01 -9.10 -21.75
C ILE A 83 10.14 -10.14 -21.63
N PRO A 84 11.40 -9.77 -21.29
CA PRO A 84 12.46 -10.77 -21.14
C PRO A 84 12.16 -11.83 -20.08
N ASN A 85 11.42 -11.46 -19.01
CA ASN A 85 11.04 -12.40 -17.96
C ASN A 85 10.04 -13.46 -18.42
N LEU A 86 9.25 -13.19 -19.46
CA LEU A 86 8.33 -14.17 -20.05
C LEU A 86 9.09 -15.33 -20.75
N ARG A 87 10.32 -15.06 -21.22
CA ARG A 87 11.17 -16.07 -21.85
C ARG A 87 11.95 -16.91 -20.83
N TYR A 88 12.08 -16.43 -19.60
CA TYR A 88 12.68 -17.16 -18.51
C TYR A 88 11.67 -18.18 -17.95
N ASN A 89 11.61 -19.33 -18.64
CA ASN A 89 10.83 -20.47 -18.21
C ASN A 89 11.57 -21.14 -17.04
N HIS A 90 11.60 -20.48 -15.88
CA HIS A 90 11.93 -21.17 -14.66
C HIS A 90 10.84 -22.20 -14.43
N HIS A 91 11.17 -23.47 -14.62
CA HIS A 91 10.45 -24.55 -13.99
C HIS A 91 10.42 -24.23 -12.51
N LEU A 92 9.35 -23.56 -12.06
CA LEU A 92 9.03 -23.44 -10.65
C LEU A 92 9.09 -24.88 -10.14
N LYS A 93 10.18 -25.25 -9.47
CA LYS A 93 10.18 -26.47 -8.69
C LYS A 93 8.91 -26.34 -7.86
N LYS A 94 7.90 -27.13 -8.22
CA LYS A 94 6.79 -27.44 -7.32
C LYS A 94 7.52 -27.94 -6.07
N THR A 95 7.78 -27.05 -5.13
CA THR A 95 7.99 -27.48 -3.77
C THR A 95 6.65 -28.13 -3.44
N ALA A 96 6.63 -29.42 -3.61
CA ALA A 96 5.53 -30.24 -3.16
C ALA A 96 5.51 -30.06 -1.63
N THR A 97 4.89 -28.99 -1.19
CA THR A 97 4.23 -29.00 0.08
C THR A 97 3.09 -30.01 -0.11
N THR A 98 3.45 -31.28 0.12
CA THR A 98 2.53 -32.35 0.43
C THR A 98 1.92 -31.99 1.78
N GLU A 99 1.19 -30.90 1.80
CA GLU A 99 0.30 -30.62 2.91
C GLU A 99 -1.09 -30.63 2.30
N SER A 100 -1.78 -31.69 2.71
CA SER A 100 -3.21 -31.81 2.83
C SER A 100 -3.91 -30.55 2.34
N SER A 101 -4.75 -30.69 1.32
CA SER A 101 -5.71 -29.66 0.96
C SER A 101 -6.72 -29.51 2.10
N SER A 102 -6.22 -29.11 3.27
CA SER A 102 -7.03 -28.63 4.37
C SER A 102 -7.84 -27.50 3.79
N LYS A 103 -9.14 -27.67 3.81
CA LYS A 103 -10.11 -26.71 3.31
C LYS A 103 -9.83 -25.37 3.99
N TRP A 104 -8.93 -24.56 3.43
CA TRP A 104 -8.45 -23.28 3.98
C TRP A 104 -9.64 -22.37 4.35
N TYR A 105 -10.76 -22.48 3.60
CA TYR A 105 -12.00 -21.73 3.82
C TYR A 105 -12.78 -22.16 5.08
N THR A 106 -12.45 -23.30 5.70
CA THR A 106 -13.05 -23.72 6.99
C THR A 106 -12.25 -23.26 8.20
N ASN A 107 -11.04 -22.72 7.97
CA ASN A 107 -10.18 -22.27 9.06
C ASN A 107 -10.55 -20.85 9.49
N LYS A 108 -11.10 -20.72 10.69
CA LYS A 108 -11.49 -19.42 11.28
C LYS A 108 -10.34 -18.43 11.40
N TYR A 109 -9.11 -18.89 11.58
CA TYR A 109 -7.94 -18.03 11.67
C TYR A 109 -7.61 -17.37 10.32
N VAL A 110 -7.79 -18.07 9.22
CA VAL A 110 -7.61 -17.53 7.87
C VAL A 110 -8.61 -16.40 7.63
N TRP A 111 -9.87 -16.62 7.98
CA TRP A 111 -10.90 -15.58 7.87
C TRP A 111 -10.61 -14.37 8.75
N ALA A 112 -10.16 -14.58 9.98
CA ALA A 112 -9.78 -13.47 10.87
C ALA A 112 -8.65 -12.62 10.29
N ILE A 113 -7.62 -13.24 9.72
CA ILE A 113 -6.51 -12.53 9.06
C ILE A 113 -6.99 -11.80 7.80
N MET A 114 -7.85 -12.43 6.98
CA MET A 114 -8.40 -11.80 5.78
C MET A 114 -9.24 -10.57 6.11
N ILE A 115 -10.14 -10.68 7.10
CA ILE A 115 -10.99 -9.55 7.54
C ILE A 115 -10.12 -8.44 8.13
N PHE A 116 -9.16 -8.78 8.99
CA PHE A 116 -8.25 -7.80 9.57
C PHE A 116 -7.43 -7.07 8.50
N GLY A 117 -6.84 -7.80 7.56
CA GLY A 117 -6.08 -7.22 6.45
C GLY A 117 -6.95 -6.35 5.53
N GLY A 118 -8.19 -6.78 5.27
CA GLY A 118 -9.17 -6.01 4.49
C GLY A 118 -9.56 -4.70 5.18
N LEU A 119 -9.86 -4.73 6.47
CA LEU A 119 -10.18 -3.53 7.26
C LEU A 119 -9.00 -2.57 7.36
N GLN A 120 -7.79 -3.09 7.57
CA GLN A 120 -6.58 -2.28 7.63
C GLN A 120 -6.31 -1.60 6.27
N SER A 121 -6.47 -2.32 5.17
CA SER A 121 -6.33 -1.74 3.83
C SER A 121 -7.41 -0.69 3.55
N LEU A 122 -8.64 -0.94 3.95
CA LEU A 122 -9.74 0.02 3.86
C LEU A 122 -9.39 1.33 4.56
N LEU A 123 -8.93 1.25 5.80
CA LEU A 123 -8.53 2.43 6.59
C LEU A 123 -7.38 3.18 5.91
N PHE A 124 -6.33 2.48 5.46
CA PHE A 124 -5.18 3.08 4.80
C PHE A 124 -5.57 3.85 3.53
N TYR A 125 -6.27 3.19 2.61
CA TYR A 125 -6.65 3.80 1.34
C TYR A 125 -7.68 4.91 1.51
N THR A 126 -8.63 4.76 2.44
CA THR A 126 -9.60 5.80 2.76
C THR A 126 -8.92 7.03 3.35
N SER A 127 -8.02 6.84 4.32
CA SER A 127 -7.27 7.94 4.91
C SER A 127 -6.41 8.64 3.86
N MET A 128 -5.66 7.89 3.06
CA MET A 128 -4.81 8.45 2.02
C MET A 128 -5.59 9.29 1.00
N THR A 129 -6.82 8.87 0.66
CA THR A 129 -7.66 9.54 -0.33
C THR A 129 -8.38 10.75 0.24
N TRP A 130 -8.96 10.61 1.43
CA TRP A 130 -9.88 11.59 1.98
C TRP A 130 -9.25 12.57 2.96
N LEU A 131 -8.14 12.22 3.62
CA LEU A 131 -7.48 13.08 4.59
C LEU A 131 -7.16 14.47 4.02
N PRO A 132 -6.58 14.62 2.81
CA PRO A 132 -6.34 15.93 2.22
C PRO A 132 -7.62 16.73 1.96
N THR A 133 -8.68 16.06 1.52
CA THR A 133 -9.97 16.70 1.24
C THR A 133 -10.65 17.17 2.52
N MET A 134 -10.61 16.35 3.56
CA MET A 134 -11.15 16.69 4.89
C MET A 134 -10.40 17.87 5.51
N ALA A 135 -9.07 17.91 5.38
CA ALA A 135 -8.24 19.00 5.86
C ALA A 135 -8.58 20.34 5.18
N VAL A 136 -8.80 20.33 3.86
CA VAL A 136 -9.26 21.53 3.12
C VAL A 136 -10.65 21.96 3.58
N GLN A 137 -11.58 21.04 3.80
CA GLN A 137 -12.91 21.35 4.31
C GLN A 137 -12.89 21.91 5.74
N ALA A 138 -11.91 21.52 6.55
CA ALA A 138 -11.68 22.04 7.90
C ALA A 138 -10.98 23.42 7.91
N GLY A 139 -10.65 23.98 6.73
CA GLY A 139 -10.09 25.33 6.59
C GLY A 139 -8.59 25.39 6.34
N LEU A 140 -7.90 24.25 6.11
CA LEU A 140 -6.50 24.26 5.71
C LEU A 140 -6.36 24.69 4.23
N SER A 141 -5.22 25.28 3.91
CA SER A 141 -4.87 25.60 2.53
C SER A 141 -4.61 24.33 1.71
N LYS A 142 -4.77 24.42 0.38
CA LYS A 142 -4.44 23.29 -0.53
C LYS A 142 -2.98 22.85 -0.45
N VAL A 143 -2.08 23.75 -0.10
CA VAL A 143 -0.65 23.45 0.06
C VAL A 143 -0.42 22.64 1.34
N GLU A 144 -0.99 23.06 2.46
CA GLU A 144 -0.91 22.33 3.73
C GLU A 144 -1.54 20.95 3.63
N SER A 145 -2.67 20.84 2.96
CA SER A 145 -3.32 19.55 2.69
C SER A 145 -2.44 18.60 1.84
N GLY A 146 -1.76 19.12 0.83
CA GLY A 146 -0.78 18.36 0.04
C GLY A 146 0.43 17.91 0.88
N LEU A 147 0.91 18.77 1.78
CA LEU A 147 1.98 18.42 2.72
C LEU A 147 1.55 17.30 3.67
N LEU A 148 0.32 17.32 4.19
CA LEU A 148 -0.21 16.25 5.02
C LEU A 148 -0.18 14.89 4.32
N ALA A 149 -0.61 14.82 3.06
CA ALA A 149 -0.55 13.59 2.28
C ALA A 149 0.89 13.07 2.09
N SER A 150 1.83 14.00 1.89
CA SER A 150 3.25 13.65 1.76
C SER A 150 3.82 13.15 3.08
N VAL A 151 3.52 13.81 4.18
CA VAL A 151 3.97 13.41 5.53
C VAL A 151 3.39 12.06 5.92
N PHE A 152 2.10 11.83 5.67
CA PHE A 152 1.45 10.52 5.90
C PHE A 152 2.18 9.38 5.18
N THR A 153 2.55 9.61 3.92
CA THR A 153 3.29 8.61 3.13
C THR A 153 4.72 8.45 3.63
N LEU A 154 5.43 9.54 3.92
CA LEU A 154 6.83 9.51 4.35
C LEU A 154 7.00 8.87 5.72
N ILE A 155 6.12 9.14 6.67
CA ILE A 155 6.16 8.53 8.02
C ILE A 155 5.99 7.02 7.94
N SER A 156 5.20 6.50 6.99
CA SER A 156 5.00 5.05 6.86
C SER A 156 6.27 4.30 6.46
N LEU A 157 7.23 4.94 5.76
CA LEU A 157 8.44 4.29 5.25
C LEU A 157 9.35 3.75 6.35
N PRO A 158 9.81 4.53 7.36
CA PRO A 158 10.68 4.00 8.41
C PRO A 158 10.00 2.89 9.21
N PHE A 159 8.69 2.96 9.43
CA PHE A 159 7.95 1.91 10.12
C PHE A 159 7.86 0.63 9.30
N SER A 160 7.63 0.72 7.99
CA SER A 160 7.58 -0.45 7.10
C SER A 160 8.94 -1.16 6.99
N LEU A 161 10.04 -0.43 7.17
CA LEU A 161 11.38 -0.99 7.17
C LEU A 161 11.77 -1.65 8.50
N THR A 162 11.38 -1.04 9.62
CA THR A 162 11.84 -1.44 10.96
C THR A 162 10.93 -2.45 11.64
N ILE A 163 9.61 -2.34 11.49
CA ILE A 163 8.65 -3.20 12.20
C ILE A 163 8.82 -4.69 11.85
N PRO A 164 9.00 -5.12 10.59
CA PRO A 164 9.19 -6.54 10.29
C PRO A 164 10.38 -7.15 11.00
N SER A 165 11.51 -6.44 11.05
CA SER A 165 12.72 -6.91 11.75
C SER A 165 12.58 -6.89 13.26
N LEU A 166 11.83 -5.92 13.80
CA LEU A 166 11.55 -5.83 15.23
C LEU A 166 10.62 -6.96 15.68
N THR A 167 9.56 -7.23 14.93
CA THR A 167 8.58 -8.27 15.27
C THR A 167 9.18 -9.67 15.30
N THR A 168 10.20 -9.96 14.50
CA THR A 168 10.89 -11.26 14.53
C THR A 168 11.70 -11.48 15.81
N ARG A 169 12.11 -10.40 16.49
CA ARG A 169 12.88 -10.45 17.74
C ARG A 169 12.03 -10.44 19.01
N LEU A 170 10.74 -10.13 18.88
CA LEU A 170 9.82 -10.05 20.01
C LEU A 170 9.26 -11.42 20.38
N SER A 171 9.05 -11.63 21.70
CA SER A 171 8.26 -12.77 22.19
C SER A 171 6.81 -12.68 21.74
N ASP A 172 6.09 -13.80 21.71
CA ASP A 172 4.69 -13.86 21.26
C ASP A 172 3.76 -12.97 22.10
N ARG A 173 4.06 -12.79 23.38
CA ARG A 173 3.30 -11.88 24.26
C ARG A 173 3.52 -10.42 23.83
N ASN A 174 4.76 -10.02 23.63
CA ASN A 174 5.12 -8.65 23.25
C ASN A 174 4.62 -8.30 21.85
N ARG A 175 4.62 -9.27 20.92
CA ARG A 175 4.07 -9.10 19.57
C ARG A 175 2.58 -8.83 19.60
N ARG A 176 1.81 -9.57 20.42
CA ARG A 176 0.37 -9.34 20.61
C ARG A 176 0.09 -8.00 21.28
N LEU A 177 0.89 -7.62 22.27
CA LEU A 177 0.77 -6.32 22.94
C LEU A 177 1.06 -5.17 21.96
N MET A 178 2.13 -5.27 21.18
CA MET A 178 2.47 -4.29 20.15
C MET A 178 1.33 -4.12 19.13
N LEU A 179 0.75 -5.24 18.67
CA LEU A 179 -0.39 -5.20 17.75
C LEU A 179 -1.58 -4.47 18.36
N ALA A 180 -1.90 -4.77 19.62
CA ALA A 180 -3.00 -4.12 20.33
C ALA A 180 -2.77 -2.61 20.51
N ILE A 181 -1.54 -2.19 20.82
CA ILE A 181 -1.17 -0.77 20.94
C ILE A 181 -1.32 -0.06 19.58
N VAL A 182 -0.81 -0.65 18.51
CA VAL A 182 -0.89 -0.05 17.16
C VAL A 182 -2.34 0.07 16.70
N VAL A 183 -3.15 -0.97 16.90
CA VAL A 183 -4.58 -0.92 16.57
C VAL A 183 -5.31 0.13 17.42
N GLY A 184 -5.01 0.20 18.73
CA GLY A 184 -5.56 1.22 19.63
C GLY A 184 -5.19 2.64 19.21
N ALA A 185 -3.93 2.86 18.84
CA ALA A 185 -3.48 4.15 18.30
C ALA A 185 -4.22 4.51 16.98
N GLY A 186 -4.41 3.54 16.09
CA GLY A 186 -5.19 3.75 14.86
C GLY A 186 -6.64 4.13 15.14
N ILE A 187 -7.30 3.50 16.12
CA ILE A 187 -8.66 3.85 16.54
C ILE A 187 -8.71 5.28 17.09
N LEU A 188 -7.74 5.67 17.92
CA LEU A 188 -7.63 7.03 18.44
C LEU A 188 -7.42 8.05 17.30
N GLY A 189 -6.52 7.76 16.34
CA GLY A 189 -6.31 8.61 15.17
C GLY A 189 -7.62 8.82 14.38
N VAL A 190 -8.36 7.75 14.10
CA VAL A 190 -9.66 7.87 13.41
C VAL A 190 -10.68 8.65 14.25
N ALA A 191 -10.70 8.46 15.57
CA ALA A 191 -11.59 9.22 16.46
C ALA A 191 -11.25 10.72 16.49
N MET A 192 -9.97 11.08 16.40
CA MET A 192 -9.53 12.47 16.30
C MET A 192 -10.03 13.15 15.02
N LEU A 193 -10.24 12.43 13.92
CA LEU A 193 -10.83 12.99 12.69
C LEU A 193 -12.25 13.54 12.87
N LEU A 194 -12.95 13.15 13.95
CA LEU A 194 -14.28 13.68 14.26
C LEU A 194 -14.24 15.12 14.79
N ILE A 195 -13.07 15.65 15.17
CA ILE A 195 -12.91 17.00 15.70
C ILE A 195 -12.39 17.90 14.56
N PRO A 196 -13.26 18.65 13.86
CA PRO A 196 -12.82 19.53 12.78
C PRO A 196 -12.05 20.71 13.37
N THR A 197 -10.82 20.91 12.93
CA THR A 197 -9.99 22.06 13.33
C THR A 197 -9.15 22.55 12.17
N SER A 198 -8.91 23.84 12.09
CA SER A 198 -8.02 24.46 11.11
C SER A 198 -6.55 24.44 11.52
N ASN A 199 -6.21 23.79 12.63
CA ASN A 199 -4.82 23.73 13.09
C ASN A 199 -4.05 22.63 12.36
N PHE A 200 -3.08 23.04 11.55
CA PHE A 200 -2.21 22.14 10.79
C PHE A 200 -1.48 21.11 11.65
N PHE A 201 -0.96 21.51 12.82
CA PHE A 201 -0.26 20.59 13.71
C PHE A 201 -1.15 19.51 14.29
N TYR A 202 -2.43 19.79 14.48
CA TYR A 202 -3.40 18.77 14.89
C TYR A 202 -3.52 17.67 13.83
N TRP A 203 -3.59 18.05 12.55
CA TRP A 203 -3.67 17.11 11.43
C TRP A 203 -2.39 16.29 11.22
N LEU A 204 -1.23 16.80 11.67
CA LEU A 204 0.02 16.04 11.63
C LEU A 204 0.11 14.94 12.70
N VAL A 205 -0.64 15.06 13.78
CA VAL A 205 -0.63 14.09 14.89
C VAL A 205 -1.60 12.92 14.63
N ILE A 206 -2.64 13.17 13.82
CA ILE A 206 -3.59 12.14 13.40
C ILE A 206 -2.95 11.21 12.37
#